data_a71146d13e1d2246a5b3513550fad0c5
#
_entry.id   a71146d13e1d2246a5b3513550fad0c5
#
_cell.length_a   1.000
_cell.length_b   1.000
_cell.length_c   1.000
_cell.angle_alpha   90.00
_cell.angle_beta   90.00
_cell.angle_gamma   90.00
#
_symmetry.space_group_name_H-M   'P 1'
#
loop_
_entity.id
_entity.type
_entity.pdbx_description
1 polymer ?
#
loop_
_entity_poly.entity_id
_entity_poly.type
_entity_poly.pdbx_seq_one_letter_code
_entity_poly.pdbx_strand_id
1 'polypeptide(L)'
;MFLTGVAYGWVADDVEDLVGDNDAVRDVIAQYGGVSLTDSYLARSILTLALIGTGYAIQSVLRLRGEETALRAEPVLATPVPRHRWVASHLAVALGGSVIVLAAGGLGTGLTYGIIGHDLGQVPRLLGAALVYVPALWLLVGFATALFGLVPRGVSAAAWAALAFCLVIGVLGEVLDVPAQVGDLSPFQHTPLLPADDLAIAPPVVLSAIAAALIVVGLLGFRRRDLGGATTT
;
A
#
# COMPACT_ATOMS: atom_id res chain seq x y z
N MET A 1 -4.73 11.50 -3.70
CA MET A 1 -5.23 10.15 -4.06
C MET A 1 -6.57 10.17 -4.81
N PHE A 2 -7.60 10.87 -4.31
CA PHE A 2 -8.89 10.93 -5.03
C PHE A 2 -8.75 11.46 -6.46
N LEU A 3 -8.10 12.59 -6.66
CA LEU A 3 -7.86 13.16 -8.01
C LEU A 3 -7.00 12.24 -8.91
N THR A 4 -6.06 11.52 -8.34
CA THR A 4 -5.27 10.53 -9.08
C THR A 4 -6.16 9.36 -9.53
N GLY A 5 -7.06 8.91 -8.65
CA GLY A 5 -8.07 7.90 -8.99
C GLY A 5 -9.01 8.37 -10.10
N VAL A 6 -9.49 9.63 -10.02
CA VAL A 6 -10.31 10.25 -11.08
C VAL A 6 -9.60 10.22 -12.43
N ALA A 7 -8.31 10.56 -12.47
CA ALA A 7 -7.52 10.53 -13.70
C ALA A 7 -7.42 9.11 -14.29
N TYR A 8 -7.17 8.10 -13.45
CA TYR A 8 -7.13 6.71 -13.91
C TYR A 8 -8.49 6.20 -14.40
N GLY A 9 -9.58 6.60 -13.71
CA GLY A 9 -10.93 6.24 -14.14
C GLY A 9 -11.32 6.85 -15.49
N TRP A 10 -10.83 8.05 -15.78
CA TRP A 10 -11.07 8.69 -17.07
C TRP A 10 -10.31 7.97 -18.20
N VAL A 11 -9.03 7.71 -18.01
CA VAL A 11 -8.22 7.01 -19.02
C VAL A 11 -8.73 5.57 -19.27
N ALA A 12 -9.39 4.94 -18.29
CA ALA A 12 -9.96 3.61 -18.46
C ALA A 12 -11.07 3.56 -19.53
N ASP A 13 -11.84 4.63 -19.69
CA ASP A 13 -12.86 4.77 -20.73
C ASP A 13 -12.22 4.85 -22.12
N ASP A 14 -11.18 5.67 -22.28
CA ASP A 14 -10.42 5.74 -23.54
C ASP A 14 -9.82 4.38 -23.94
N VAL A 15 -9.41 3.57 -22.96
CA VAL A 15 -8.90 2.19 -23.20
C VAL A 15 -10.02 1.29 -23.71
N GLU A 16 -11.23 1.43 -23.19
CA GLU A 16 -12.41 0.64 -23.62
C GLU A 16 -12.78 0.95 -25.07
N ASP A 17 -12.75 2.23 -25.44
CA ASP A 17 -13.02 2.68 -26.82
C ASP A 17 -11.97 2.14 -27.80
N LEU A 18 -10.69 2.17 -27.43
CA LEU A 18 -9.60 1.61 -28.26
C LEU A 18 -9.74 0.10 -28.49
N VAL A 19 -10.27 -0.64 -27.52
CA VAL A 19 -10.55 -2.07 -27.63
C VAL A 19 -11.80 -2.31 -28.49
N GLY A 20 -12.80 -1.45 -28.32
CA GLY A 20 -14.09 -1.54 -29.03
C GLY A 20 -13.96 -1.45 -30.54
N ASP A 21 -13.01 -0.65 -31.03
CA ASP A 21 -12.82 -0.34 -32.46
C ASP A 21 -11.82 -1.25 -33.18
N ASN A 22 -11.15 -2.19 -32.47
CA ASN A 22 -10.08 -2.99 -33.07
C ASN A 22 -10.33 -4.51 -32.93
N ASP A 23 -10.82 -5.13 -34.00
CA ASP A 23 -11.09 -6.58 -34.05
C ASP A 23 -9.84 -7.43 -33.75
N ALA A 24 -8.64 -6.99 -34.17
CA ALA A 24 -7.39 -7.70 -33.88
C ALA A 24 -7.05 -7.72 -32.38
N VAL A 25 -7.40 -6.67 -31.64
CA VAL A 25 -7.23 -6.61 -30.19
C VAL A 25 -8.24 -7.53 -29.49
N ARG A 26 -9.48 -7.59 -29.98
CA ARG A 26 -10.50 -8.53 -29.46
C ARG A 26 -10.09 -9.99 -29.64
N ASP A 27 -9.53 -10.33 -30.79
CA ASP A 27 -9.05 -11.69 -31.06
C ASP A 27 -7.87 -12.07 -30.13
N VAL A 28 -6.97 -11.15 -29.86
CA VAL A 28 -5.86 -11.34 -28.91
C VAL A 28 -6.41 -11.55 -27.49
N ILE A 29 -7.36 -10.72 -27.02
CA ILE A 29 -8.00 -10.88 -25.71
C ILE A 29 -8.69 -12.24 -25.59
N ALA A 30 -9.44 -12.65 -26.60
CA ALA A 30 -10.11 -13.95 -26.64
C ALA A 30 -9.11 -15.11 -26.55
N GLN A 31 -7.94 -14.97 -27.15
CA GLN A 31 -6.87 -15.98 -27.15
C GLN A 31 -6.17 -16.10 -25.79
N TYR A 32 -6.09 -15.02 -25.00
CA TYR A 32 -5.47 -14.96 -23.66
C TYR A 32 -6.44 -15.15 -22.50
N GLY A 33 -7.57 -15.80 -22.70
CA GLY A 33 -8.49 -16.19 -21.62
C GLY A 33 -9.59 -15.19 -21.29
N GLY A 34 -9.79 -14.16 -22.13
CA GLY A 34 -10.97 -13.28 -22.04
C GLY A 34 -10.92 -12.22 -20.95
N VAL A 35 -9.77 -12.00 -20.30
CA VAL A 35 -9.60 -10.88 -19.36
C VAL A 35 -9.63 -9.58 -20.15
N SER A 36 -10.54 -8.68 -19.78
CA SER A 36 -10.68 -7.37 -20.43
C SER A 36 -9.38 -6.55 -20.27
N LEU A 37 -8.90 -5.93 -21.35
CA LEU A 37 -7.79 -4.98 -21.30
C LEU A 37 -8.08 -3.85 -20.32
N THR A 38 -9.33 -3.40 -20.27
CA THR A 38 -9.80 -2.38 -19.33
C THR A 38 -9.68 -2.86 -17.89
N ASP A 39 -10.06 -4.10 -17.58
CA ASP A 39 -9.89 -4.66 -16.23
C ASP A 39 -8.40 -4.80 -15.86
N SER A 40 -7.55 -5.20 -16.81
CA SER A 40 -6.10 -5.26 -16.61
C SER A 40 -5.49 -3.88 -16.35
N TYR A 41 -5.94 -2.86 -17.11
CA TYR A 41 -5.54 -1.47 -16.91
C TYR A 41 -5.98 -0.95 -15.54
N LEU A 42 -7.24 -1.19 -15.16
CA LEU A 42 -7.79 -0.79 -13.86
C LEU A 42 -7.06 -1.47 -12.70
N ALA A 43 -6.74 -2.76 -12.81
CA ALA A 43 -5.98 -3.50 -11.82
C ALA A 43 -4.57 -2.92 -11.62
N ARG A 44 -3.87 -2.60 -12.71
CA ARG A 44 -2.55 -1.94 -12.67
C ARG A 44 -2.61 -0.53 -12.11
N SER A 45 -3.65 0.21 -12.44
CA SER A 45 -3.88 1.56 -11.90
C SER A 45 -4.10 1.52 -10.38
N ILE A 46 -4.91 0.58 -9.89
CA ILE A 46 -5.16 0.38 -8.46
C ILE A 46 -3.90 -0.06 -7.73
N LEU A 47 -3.10 -0.98 -8.29
CA LEU A 47 -1.79 -1.35 -7.76
C LEU A 47 -0.88 -0.12 -7.62
N THR A 48 -0.84 0.73 -8.64
CA THR A 48 -0.03 1.97 -8.61
C THR A 48 -0.52 2.92 -7.51
N LEU A 49 -1.84 3.09 -7.36
CA LEU A 49 -2.44 3.86 -6.26
C LEU A 49 -2.06 3.27 -4.89
N ALA A 50 -2.05 1.94 -4.75
CA ALA A 50 -1.65 1.26 -3.53
C ALA A 50 -0.17 1.52 -3.18
N LEU A 51 0.72 1.46 -4.17
CA LEU A 51 2.15 1.76 -4.00
C LEU A 51 2.37 3.23 -3.58
N ILE A 52 1.68 4.18 -4.21
CA ILE A 52 1.73 5.60 -3.81
C ILE A 52 1.17 5.78 -2.38
N GLY A 53 0.05 5.12 -2.06
CA GLY A 53 -0.56 5.14 -0.73
C GLY A 53 0.36 4.59 0.35
N THR A 54 1.21 3.61 0.01
CA THR A 54 2.23 3.07 0.91
C THR A 54 3.26 4.12 1.30
N GLY A 55 3.63 5.03 0.38
CA GLY A 55 4.49 6.17 0.70
C GLY A 55 3.93 7.04 1.81
N TYR A 56 2.62 7.34 1.79
CA TYR A 56 1.94 8.02 2.90
C TYR A 56 2.03 7.23 4.21
N ALA A 57 1.78 5.92 4.17
CA ALA A 57 1.78 5.07 5.36
C ALA A 57 3.17 5.00 6.01
N ILE A 58 4.23 4.81 5.21
CA ILE A 58 5.63 4.83 5.66
C ILE A 58 5.99 6.20 6.25
N GLN A 59 5.67 7.28 5.56
CA GLN A 59 5.96 8.64 6.05
C GLN A 59 5.27 8.91 7.39
N SER A 60 4.05 8.39 7.58
CA SER A 60 3.32 8.52 8.85
C SER A 60 4.01 7.80 10.01
N VAL A 61 4.57 6.60 9.76
CA VAL A 61 5.37 5.88 10.76
C VAL A 61 6.70 6.58 11.03
N LEU A 62 7.37 7.09 9.99
CA LEU A 62 8.66 7.76 10.13
C LEU A 62 8.59 9.09 10.90
N ARG A 63 7.39 9.69 11.04
CA ARG A 63 7.18 10.84 11.94
C ARG A 63 7.54 10.52 13.38
N LEU A 64 7.31 9.28 13.86
CA LEU A 64 7.75 8.82 15.18
C LEU A 64 9.24 9.09 15.41
N ARG A 65 10.05 8.74 14.42
CA ARG A 65 11.49 8.98 14.49
C ARG A 65 11.83 10.47 14.43
N GLY A 66 11.13 11.21 13.57
CA GLY A 66 11.33 12.66 13.48
C GLY A 66 11.03 13.39 14.78
N GLU A 67 10.00 12.97 15.51
CA GLU A 67 9.66 13.53 16.83
C GLU A 67 10.66 13.11 17.93
N GLU A 68 11.14 11.86 17.88
CA GLU A 68 12.17 11.36 18.78
C GLU A 68 13.49 12.13 18.59
N THR A 69 13.95 12.29 17.34
CA THR A 69 15.22 12.97 17.05
C THR A 69 15.16 14.49 17.27
N ALA A 70 13.99 15.10 17.14
CA ALA A 70 13.77 16.52 17.40
C ALA A 70 13.52 16.83 18.89
N LEU A 71 13.67 15.84 19.80
CA LEU A 71 13.41 15.94 21.25
C LEU A 71 11.99 16.40 21.60
N ARG A 72 11.05 16.35 20.64
CA ARG A 72 9.64 16.72 20.84
C ARG A 72 8.86 15.67 21.61
N ALA A 73 9.37 14.44 21.63
CA ALA A 73 8.78 13.36 22.41
C ALA A 73 9.01 13.54 23.93
N GLU A 74 10.08 14.21 24.36
CA GLU A 74 10.43 14.37 25.78
C GLU A 74 9.34 15.09 26.61
N PRO A 75 8.77 16.24 26.19
CA PRO A 75 7.70 16.90 26.95
C PRO A 75 6.44 16.03 27.08
N VAL A 76 6.13 15.25 26.06
CA VAL A 76 4.96 14.34 26.06
C VAL A 76 5.22 13.13 26.96
N LEU A 77 6.43 12.59 26.94
CA LEU A 77 6.84 11.44 27.74
C LEU A 77 7.15 11.81 29.21
N ALA A 78 7.32 13.08 29.53
CA ALA A 78 7.38 13.61 30.89
C ALA A 78 6.01 13.64 31.58
N THR A 79 4.92 13.53 30.80
CA THR A 79 3.57 13.39 31.36
C THR A 79 3.28 11.91 31.72
N PRO A 80 2.24 11.59 32.53
CA PRO A 80 1.89 10.21 32.87
C PRO A 80 1.32 9.38 31.68
N VAL A 81 1.63 9.78 30.42
CA VAL A 81 1.24 9.03 29.22
C VAL A 81 2.23 7.89 28.98
N PRO A 82 1.80 6.64 29.02
CA PRO A 82 2.69 5.51 28.77
C PRO A 82 3.20 5.51 27.31
N ARG A 83 4.50 5.24 27.12
CA ARG A 83 5.21 5.27 25.82
C ARG A 83 4.51 4.48 24.72
N HIS A 84 3.91 3.34 25.06
CA HIS A 84 3.19 2.52 24.09
C HIS A 84 1.92 3.20 23.53
N ARG A 85 1.25 4.05 24.31
CA ARG A 85 0.11 4.84 23.87
C ARG A 85 0.50 5.89 22.83
N TRP A 86 1.64 6.52 23.01
CA TRP A 86 2.17 7.49 22.06
C TRP A 86 2.50 6.82 20.70
N VAL A 87 3.20 5.67 20.71
CA VAL A 87 3.47 4.93 19.47
C VAL A 87 2.17 4.41 18.84
N ALA A 88 1.24 3.89 19.64
CA ALA A 88 -0.05 3.38 19.18
C ALA A 88 -0.89 4.47 18.48
N SER A 89 -0.85 5.73 18.94
CA SER A 89 -1.58 6.82 18.28
C SER A 89 -1.06 7.10 16.87
N HIS A 90 0.25 7.09 16.66
CA HIS A 90 0.87 7.26 15.34
C HIS A 90 0.59 6.07 14.42
N LEU A 91 0.63 4.85 14.98
CA LEU A 91 0.25 3.65 14.23
C LEU A 91 -1.23 3.67 13.82
N ALA A 92 -2.12 4.12 14.70
CA ALA A 92 -3.54 4.27 14.36
C ALA A 92 -3.74 5.24 13.19
N VAL A 93 -2.99 6.35 13.15
CA VAL A 93 -3.03 7.30 12.03
C VAL A 93 -2.43 6.67 10.76
N ALA A 94 -1.32 5.92 10.86
CA ALA A 94 -0.71 5.27 9.70
C ALA A 94 -1.63 4.19 9.11
N LEU A 95 -2.19 3.32 9.97
CA LEU A 95 -3.07 2.22 9.55
C LEU A 95 -4.43 2.73 9.08
N GLY A 96 -5.10 3.57 9.85
CA GLY A 96 -6.40 4.12 9.47
C GLY A 96 -6.31 5.08 8.28
N GLY A 97 -5.29 5.93 8.26
CA GLY A 97 -5.03 6.85 7.16
C GLY A 97 -4.73 6.13 5.84
N SER A 98 -4.03 4.99 5.87
CA SER A 98 -3.79 4.17 4.68
C SER A 98 -5.09 3.61 4.08
N VAL A 99 -6.04 3.19 4.92
CA VAL A 99 -7.38 2.76 4.48
C VAL A 99 -8.12 3.91 3.79
N ILE A 100 -8.13 5.09 4.42
CA ILE A 100 -8.80 6.28 3.86
C ILE A 100 -8.17 6.71 2.54
N VAL A 101 -6.84 6.67 2.45
CA VAL A 101 -6.10 7.04 1.23
C VAL A 101 -6.43 6.09 0.08
N LEU A 102 -6.45 4.76 0.33
CA LEU A 102 -6.83 3.76 -0.67
C LEU A 102 -8.32 3.85 -1.04
N ALA A 103 -9.18 3.99 -0.06
CA ALA A 103 -10.62 4.18 -0.30
C ALA A 103 -10.88 5.41 -1.18
N ALA A 104 -10.20 6.53 -0.91
CA ALA A 104 -10.33 7.73 -1.73
C ALA A 104 -9.84 7.51 -3.18
N GLY A 105 -8.74 6.75 -3.36
CA GLY A 105 -8.25 6.37 -4.68
C GLY A 105 -9.25 5.49 -5.44
N GLY A 106 -9.69 4.39 -4.82
CA GLY A 106 -10.66 3.46 -5.40
C GLY A 106 -12.02 4.11 -5.69
N LEU A 107 -12.50 5.00 -4.79
CA LEU A 107 -13.70 5.80 -5.03
C LEU A 107 -13.53 6.75 -6.21
N GLY A 108 -12.39 7.44 -6.32
CA GLY A 108 -12.12 8.33 -7.45
C GLY A 108 -12.15 7.57 -8.77
N THR A 109 -11.45 6.44 -8.87
CA THR A 109 -11.44 5.59 -10.07
C THR A 109 -12.84 5.06 -10.37
N GLY A 110 -13.51 4.50 -9.35
CA GLY A 110 -14.83 3.89 -9.50
C GLY A 110 -15.94 4.89 -9.89
N LEU A 111 -15.93 6.07 -9.29
CA LEU A 111 -16.91 7.12 -9.61
C LEU A 111 -16.73 7.62 -11.04
N THR A 112 -15.49 7.90 -11.45
CA THR A 112 -15.25 8.45 -12.80
C THR A 112 -15.56 7.42 -13.86
N TYR A 113 -15.02 6.21 -13.76
CA TYR A 113 -15.28 5.14 -14.71
C TYR A 113 -16.77 4.73 -14.71
N GLY A 114 -17.41 4.66 -13.53
CA GLY A 114 -18.82 4.30 -13.43
C GLY A 114 -19.79 5.38 -13.94
N ILE A 115 -19.46 6.67 -13.84
CA ILE A 115 -20.27 7.76 -14.36
C ILE A 115 -20.16 7.81 -15.90
N ILE A 116 -18.95 7.72 -16.44
CA ILE A 116 -18.71 7.78 -17.89
C ILE A 116 -19.31 6.54 -18.57
N GLY A 117 -19.04 5.35 -18.05
CA GLY A 117 -19.58 4.07 -18.58
C GLY A 117 -21.06 3.80 -18.21
N HIS A 118 -21.76 4.75 -17.56
CA HIS A 118 -23.16 4.60 -17.12
C HIS A 118 -23.44 3.36 -16.26
N ASP A 119 -22.42 2.85 -15.55
CA ASP A 119 -22.52 1.69 -14.64
C ASP A 119 -21.96 2.03 -13.24
N LEU A 120 -22.82 2.48 -12.35
CA LEU A 120 -22.47 2.78 -10.96
C LEU A 120 -22.08 1.53 -10.13
N GLY A 121 -22.29 0.31 -10.65
CA GLY A 121 -21.81 -0.93 -10.06
C GLY A 121 -20.27 -1.01 -9.99
N GLN A 122 -19.58 -0.24 -10.83
CA GLN A 122 -18.12 -0.14 -10.81
C GLN A 122 -17.58 0.54 -9.54
N VAL A 123 -18.37 1.40 -8.92
CA VAL A 123 -17.93 2.12 -7.69
C VAL A 123 -17.59 1.15 -6.55
N PRO A 124 -18.48 0.28 -6.08
CA PRO A 124 -18.15 -0.70 -5.04
C PRO A 124 -17.11 -1.72 -5.51
N ARG A 125 -17.08 -2.09 -6.81
CA ARG A 125 -16.12 -3.02 -7.37
C ARG A 125 -14.69 -2.48 -7.25
N LEU A 126 -14.43 -1.27 -7.70
CA LEU A 126 -13.09 -0.65 -7.70
C LEU A 126 -12.68 -0.16 -6.30
N LEU A 127 -13.64 0.25 -5.46
CA LEU A 127 -13.38 0.50 -4.04
C LEU A 127 -12.91 -0.78 -3.35
N GLY A 128 -13.60 -1.90 -3.55
CA GLY A 128 -13.21 -3.20 -3.01
C GLY A 128 -11.82 -3.63 -3.50
N ALA A 129 -11.55 -3.49 -4.80
CA ALA A 129 -10.26 -3.78 -5.39
C ALA A 129 -9.12 -2.97 -4.76
N ALA A 130 -9.34 -1.67 -4.48
CA ALA A 130 -8.35 -0.85 -3.79
C ALA A 130 -8.12 -1.30 -2.34
N LEU A 131 -9.19 -1.64 -1.61
CA LEU A 131 -9.11 -2.03 -0.20
C LEU A 131 -8.44 -3.40 0.02
N VAL A 132 -8.44 -4.28 -0.98
CA VAL A 132 -7.72 -5.58 -0.91
C VAL A 132 -6.20 -5.38 -0.75
N TYR A 133 -5.65 -4.24 -1.15
CA TYR A 133 -4.23 -3.89 -0.96
C TYR A 133 -3.88 -3.40 0.46
N VAL A 134 -4.86 -3.09 1.31
CA VAL A 134 -4.63 -2.61 2.69
C VAL A 134 -3.67 -3.50 3.48
N PRO A 135 -3.79 -4.85 3.49
CA PRO A 135 -2.86 -5.73 4.18
C PRO A 135 -1.41 -5.63 3.70
N ALA A 136 -1.18 -5.44 2.40
CA ALA A 136 0.16 -5.26 1.84
C ALA A 136 0.81 -3.94 2.34
N LEU A 137 0.03 -2.85 2.40
CA LEU A 137 0.48 -1.59 2.99
C LEU A 137 0.79 -1.76 4.49
N TRP A 138 -0.09 -2.43 5.22
CA TRP A 138 0.08 -2.68 6.66
C TRP A 138 1.32 -3.51 6.95
N LEU A 139 1.70 -4.43 6.05
CA LEU A 139 2.94 -5.19 6.18
C LEU A 139 4.16 -4.28 6.13
N LEU A 140 4.20 -3.30 5.21
CA LEU A 140 5.29 -2.32 5.15
C LEU A 140 5.29 -1.35 6.35
N VAL A 141 4.11 -0.97 6.86
CA VAL A 141 3.98 -0.25 8.14
C VAL A 141 4.55 -1.08 9.29
N GLY A 142 4.20 -2.37 9.35
CA GLY A 142 4.74 -3.31 10.34
C GLY A 142 6.25 -3.46 10.25
N PHE A 143 6.78 -3.60 9.04
CA PHE A 143 8.21 -3.66 8.79
C PHE A 143 8.94 -2.39 9.28
N ALA A 144 8.46 -1.20 8.91
CA ALA A 144 9.01 0.06 9.37
C ALA A 144 8.93 0.20 10.90
N THR A 145 7.84 -0.26 11.51
CA THR A 145 7.64 -0.26 12.97
C THR A 145 8.59 -1.23 13.68
N ALA A 146 8.78 -2.43 13.13
CA ALA A 146 9.74 -3.40 13.65
C ALA A 146 11.18 -2.86 13.61
N LEU A 147 11.57 -2.26 12.50
CA LEU A 147 12.87 -1.61 12.37
C LEU A 147 13.04 -0.44 13.35
N PHE A 148 12.00 0.38 13.53
CA PHE A 148 12.03 1.47 14.51
C PHE A 148 12.25 0.97 15.93
N GLY A 149 11.61 -0.15 16.31
CA GLY A 149 11.77 -0.75 17.63
C GLY A 149 13.13 -1.43 17.85
N LEU A 150 13.69 -2.07 16.82
CA LEU A 150 14.89 -2.91 16.93
C LEU A 150 16.18 -2.19 16.50
N VAL A 151 16.14 -1.48 15.35
CA VAL A 151 17.32 -0.87 14.71
C VAL A 151 16.98 0.55 14.21
N PRO A 152 16.86 1.55 15.09
CA PRO A 152 16.41 2.89 14.71
C PRO A 152 17.34 3.63 13.78
N ARG A 153 18.65 3.26 13.77
CA ARG A 153 19.61 3.82 12.81
C ARG A 153 19.37 3.20 11.44
N GLY A 154 18.93 4.00 10.46
CA GLY A 154 18.68 3.53 9.09
C GLY A 154 17.24 3.11 8.81
N VAL A 155 16.30 3.18 9.76
CA VAL A 155 14.90 2.81 9.53
C VAL A 155 14.28 3.55 8.35
N SER A 156 14.58 4.85 8.17
CA SER A 156 14.07 5.63 7.05
C SER A 156 14.59 5.10 5.71
N ALA A 157 15.91 4.87 5.61
CA ALA A 157 16.50 4.33 4.38
C ALA A 157 15.95 2.94 4.05
N ALA A 158 15.84 2.06 5.04
CA ALA A 158 15.33 0.70 4.83
C ALA A 158 13.83 0.67 4.47
N ALA A 159 13.00 1.51 5.09
CA ALA A 159 11.57 1.60 4.78
C ALA A 159 11.33 2.13 3.35
N TRP A 160 12.06 3.18 2.94
CA TRP A 160 11.97 3.72 1.59
C TRP A 160 12.57 2.77 0.55
N ALA A 161 13.67 2.05 0.88
CA ALA A 161 14.23 1.03 0.00
C ALA A 161 13.25 -0.13 -0.22
N ALA A 162 12.55 -0.57 0.83
CA ALA A 162 11.51 -1.60 0.71
C ALA A 162 10.36 -1.14 -0.19
N LEU A 163 9.90 0.12 -0.05
CA LEU A 163 8.89 0.66 -0.96
C LEU A 163 9.41 0.77 -2.39
N ALA A 164 10.63 1.27 -2.59
CA ALA A 164 11.23 1.37 -3.92
C ALA A 164 11.36 -0.01 -4.58
N PHE A 165 11.75 -1.03 -3.82
CA PHE A 165 11.77 -2.43 -4.27
C PHE A 165 10.37 -2.88 -4.71
N CYS A 166 9.35 -2.69 -3.87
CA CYS A 166 7.97 -3.06 -4.22
C CYS A 166 7.47 -2.31 -5.47
N LEU A 167 7.85 -1.04 -5.62
CA LEU A 167 7.48 -0.24 -6.79
C LEU A 167 8.14 -0.77 -8.07
N VAL A 168 9.44 -1.06 -8.01
CA VAL A 168 10.17 -1.64 -9.17
C VAL A 168 9.56 -2.99 -9.55
N ILE A 169 9.31 -3.87 -8.58
CA ILE A 169 8.72 -5.18 -8.85
C ILE A 169 7.28 -5.03 -9.37
N GLY A 170 6.45 -4.19 -8.75
CA GLY A 170 5.05 -4.03 -9.12
C GLY A 170 4.82 -3.37 -10.48
N VAL A 171 5.69 -2.44 -10.87
CA VAL A 171 5.53 -1.66 -12.12
C VAL A 171 6.40 -2.19 -13.25
N LEU A 172 7.63 -2.58 -12.95
CA LEU A 172 8.64 -2.95 -13.95
C LEU A 172 9.02 -4.44 -13.93
N GLY A 173 8.50 -5.23 -12.98
CA GLY A 173 8.91 -6.62 -12.78
C GLY A 173 8.74 -7.49 -14.02
N GLU A 174 7.66 -7.33 -14.76
CA GLU A 174 7.41 -8.04 -16.03
C GLU A 174 8.34 -7.58 -17.15
N VAL A 175 8.59 -6.26 -17.24
CA VAL A 175 9.47 -5.68 -18.28
C VAL A 175 10.93 -6.06 -18.05
N LEU A 176 11.33 -6.21 -16.78
CA LEU A 176 12.69 -6.56 -16.38
C LEU A 176 12.91 -8.08 -16.29
N ASP A 177 11.91 -8.89 -16.60
CA ASP A 177 11.92 -10.36 -16.49
C ASP A 177 12.48 -10.84 -15.14
N VAL A 178 11.98 -10.22 -14.06
CA VAL A 178 12.48 -10.49 -12.71
C VAL A 178 12.09 -11.91 -12.29
N PRO A 179 13.04 -12.72 -11.78
CA PRO A 179 12.74 -14.07 -11.32
C PRO A 179 11.64 -14.08 -10.26
N ALA A 180 10.71 -15.06 -10.35
CA ALA A 180 9.57 -15.18 -9.46
C ALA A 180 9.96 -15.13 -7.98
N GLN A 181 11.08 -15.80 -7.60
CA GLN A 181 11.57 -15.81 -6.21
C GLN A 181 11.90 -14.42 -5.66
N VAL A 182 12.31 -13.49 -6.53
CA VAL A 182 12.58 -12.10 -6.15
C VAL A 182 11.27 -11.31 -6.11
N GLY A 183 10.37 -11.56 -7.05
CA GLY A 183 9.03 -10.97 -7.07
C GLY A 183 8.24 -11.30 -5.81
N ASP A 184 8.29 -12.55 -5.38
CA ASP A 184 7.59 -13.08 -4.20
C ASP A 184 8.02 -12.41 -2.87
N LEU A 185 9.12 -11.67 -2.83
CA LEU A 185 9.48 -10.85 -1.68
C LEU A 185 8.59 -9.60 -1.53
N SER A 186 7.89 -9.20 -2.59
CA SER A 186 6.96 -8.07 -2.55
C SER A 186 5.58 -8.52 -2.04
N PRO A 187 5.04 -7.91 -0.97
CA PRO A 187 3.72 -8.25 -0.48
C PRO A 187 2.61 -7.96 -1.51
N PHE A 188 2.86 -7.09 -2.47
CA PHE A 188 1.91 -6.74 -3.52
C PHE A 188 1.74 -7.86 -4.55
N GLN A 189 2.74 -8.73 -4.74
CA GLN A 189 2.63 -9.90 -5.63
C GLN A 189 1.71 -11.00 -5.06
N HIS A 190 1.48 -10.99 -3.74
CA HIS A 190 0.55 -11.92 -3.09
C HIS A 190 -0.87 -11.37 -3.00
N THR A 191 -1.12 -10.15 -3.48
CA THR A 191 -2.44 -9.55 -3.49
C THR A 191 -3.06 -9.78 -4.87
N PRO A 192 -4.31 -10.31 -4.97
CA PRO A 192 -4.95 -10.52 -6.26
C PRO A 192 -5.09 -9.20 -7.01
N LEU A 193 -4.82 -9.21 -8.31
CA LEU A 193 -4.90 -8.05 -9.21
C LEU A 193 -6.37 -7.79 -9.60
N LEU A 194 -7.18 -7.37 -8.63
CA LEU A 194 -8.56 -7.00 -8.89
C LEU A 194 -8.66 -5.69 -9.71
N PRO A 195 -9.60 -5.57 -10.64
CA PRO A 195 -10.70 -6.49 -10.94
C PRO A 195 -10.39 -7.58 -11.97
N ALA A 196 -9.16 -7.74 -12.43
CA ALA A 196 -8.78 -8.71 -13.45
C ALA A 196 -8.75 -10.16 -12.93
N ASP A 197 -8.40 -10.36 -11.66
CA ASP A 197 -8.32 -11.67 -11.00
C ASP A 197 -9.57 -11.98 -10.16
N ASP A 198 -9.68 -13.23 -9.73
CA ASP A 198 -10.67 -13.64 -8.73
C ASP A 198 -10.23 -13.26 -7.32
N LEU A 199 -11.20 -12.94 -6.45
CA LEU A 199 -10.95 -12.59 -5.06
C LEU A 199 -10.49 -13.80 -4.25
N ALA A 200 -9.20 -13.87 -3.94
CA ALA A 200 -8.61 -14.81 -2.99
C ALA A 200 -8.49 -14.15 -1.61
N ILE A 201 -9.18 -14.68 -0.60
CA ILE A 201 -9.19 -14.11 0.77
C ILE A 201 -7.96 -14.54 1.58
N ALA A 202 -7.39 -15.71 1.31
CA ALA A 202 -6.29 -16.26 2.10
C ALA A 202 -5.04 -15.37 2.11
N PRO A 203 -4.52 -14.85 0.98
CA PRO A 203 -3.33 -14.00 1.00
C PRO A 203 -3.48 -12.71 1.81
N PRO A 204 -4.56 -11.90 1.67
CA PRO A 204 -4.76 -10.71 2.50
C PRO A 204 -4.83 -11.02 4.00
N VAL A 205 -5.40 -12.15 4.41
CA VAL A 205 -5.44 -12.57 5.80
C VAL A 205 -4.04 -12.89 6.32
N VAL A 206 -3.24 -13.65 5.56
CA VAL A 206 -1.85 -13.97 5.93
C VAL A 206 -1.01 -12.70 6.02
N LEU A 207 -1.09 -11.79 5.05
CA LEU A 207 -0.39 -10.51 5.08
C LEU A 207 -0.77 -9.68 6.31
N SER A 208 -2.05 -9.63 6.68
CA SER A 208 -2.53 -8.95 7.88
C SER A 208 -1.94 -9.56 9.16
N ALA A 209 -1.88 -10.88 9.25
CA ALA A 209 -1.30 -11.58 10.40
C ALA A 209 0.21 -11.28 10.54
N ILE A 210 0.96 -11.30 9.44
CA ILE A 210 2.39 -10.96 9.42
C ILE A 210 2.58 -9.48 9.80
N ALA A 211 1.77 -8.58 9.26
CA ALA A 211 1.80 -7.16 9.61
C ALA A 211 1.59 -6.93 11.11
N ALA A 212 0.59 -7.58 11.70
CA ALA A 212 0.31 -7.51 13.13
C ALA A 212 1.48 -8.04 13.96
N ALA A 213 2.07 -9.18 13.58
CA ALA A 213 3.24 -9.74 14.25
C ALA A 213 4.44 -8.77 14.22
N LEU A 214 4.73 -8.16 13.08
CA LEU A 214 5.80 -7.17 12.93
C LEU A 214 5.56 -5.92 13.80
N ILE A 215 4.31 -5.43 13.84
CA ILE A 215 3.94 -4.30 14.72
C ILE A 215 4.19 -4.67 16.19
N VAL A 216 3.75 -5.85 16.62
CA VAL A 216 3.98 -6.32 18.00
C VAL A 216 5.47 -6.41 18.32
N VAL A 217 6.27 -6.99 17.43
CA VAL A 217 7.74 -7.06 17.59
C VAL A 217 8.34 -5.67 17.72
N GLY A 218 7.92 -4.72 16.88
CA GLY A 218 8.37 -3.33 16.94
C GLY A 218 8.03 -2.65 18.27
N LEU A 219 6.80 -2.83 18.75
CA LEU A 219 6.33 -2.28 20.03
C LEU A 219 7.08 -2.89 21.21
N LEU A 220 7.33 -4.19 21.21
CA LEU A 220 8.11 -4.87 22.25
C LEU A 220 9.58 -4.44 22.23
N GLY A 221 10.18 -4.28 21.05
CA GLY A 221 11.53 -3.75 20.88
C GLY A 221 11.66 -2.35 21.44
N PHE A 222 10.71 -1.46 21.12
CA PHE A 222 10.68 -0.09 21.63
C PHE A 222 10.55 -0.01 23.16
N ARG A 223 9.77 -0.92 23.77
CA ARG A 223 9.64 -0.97 25.26
C ARG A 223 10.94 -1.31 25.96
N ARG A 224 11.84 -2.07 25.34
CA ARG A 224 13.12 -2.52 25.90
C ARG A 224 14.26 -1.52 25.68
N ARG A 225 14.05 -0.45 24.90
CA ARG A 225 15.06 0.57 24.62
C ARG A 225 15.08 1.61 25.73
N ASP A 226 16.27 1.86 26.26
CA ASP A 226 16.56 3.03 27.12
C ASP A 226 16.71 4.26 26.21
N LEU A 227 15.85 5.26 26.37
CA LEU A 227 15.92 6.55 25.65
C LEU A 227 17.03 7.48 26.17
N GLY A 228 17.87 7.00 27.10
CA GLY A 228 18.88 7.78 27.80
C GLY A 228 20.32 7.64 27.27
N GLY A 229 20.54 7.01 26.11
CA GLY A 229 21.90 6.68 25.63
C GLY A 229 22.52 7.61 24.59
N ALA A 230 22.19 8.89 24.58
CA ALA A 230 22.80 9.87 23.66
C ALA A 230 23.49 11.04 24.40
N THR A 231 24.13 10.74 25.53
CA THR A 231 25.09 11.68 26.13
C THR A 231 26.40 10.97 26.41
N THR A 232 27.46 11.51 25.82
CA THR A 232 28.89 11.23 25.94
C THR A 232 29.49 10.37 24.82
N THR A 233 29.99 10.98 23.81
CA THR A 233 31.41 11.35 23.60
C THR A 233 31.53 12.28 22.42
#